data_8ebec899331c57ea4f10b9e485c0b079
#
_entry.id   8ebec899331c57ea4f10b9e485c0b079
#
_cell.length_a   1.000
_cell.length_b   1.000
_cell.length_c   1.000
_cell.angle_alpha   90.00
_cell.angle_beta   90.00
_cell.angle_gamma   90.00
#
_symmetry.space_group_name_H-M   'P 1'
#
loop_
_entity.id
_entity.type
_entity.pdbx_description
1 polymer ?
#
loop_
_entity_poly.entity_id
_entity_poly.type
_entity_poly.pdbx_seq_one_letter_code
_entity_poly.pdbx_strand_id
1 'polypeptide(L)'
;MRSLGSRMYVRIYATLLACILLAVLMFGYIHFWFAPPRHMPRNATMAVTLLLLMIAIVIAAGAYPVVRRITRRLEQLQGSVQAWGRGDLAARVDAKGSDEVAQLAASFNDSAARIEALVEAQKSLLANASHELRSPLARIRMAVELLQDSASPSIRQELARNIAELDQLIDEVLLASRLDAVPQDGAAPEEVDFTGIVAEECARLDAALDGGAGVVRGDATLLRRMVRNLLENARRHGGEAEVSVMLAGAAGGTMLDVCDRGPGVPAAERERIFQPFHRLPGASEKAGSVGLGLSLVRQIVRRHGGEVECLPNGEHGACFRVTLPSGGQPSV
;
A
#
# COMPACT_ATOMS: atom_id res chain seq x y z
N MET A 1 16.53 16.13 27.85
CA MET A 1 17.61 15.49 27.06
C MET A 1 18.15 16.54 26.08
N ARG A 2 19.32 17.13 26.37
CA ARG A 2 19.98 18.10 25.48
C ARG A 2 20.44 17.34 24.22
N SER A 3 20.02 17.81 23.06
CA SER A 3 20.07 17.15 21.76
C SER A 3 21.46 16.64 21.39
N LEU A 4 21.54 15.37 20.92
CA LEU A 4 22.75 14.78 20.31
C LEU A 4 23.26 15.66 19.14
N GLY A 5 22.36 16.36 18.46
CA GLY A 5 22.66 17.22 17.32
C GLY A 5 23.45 18.46 17.68
N SER A 6 23.19 19.07 18.85
CA SER A 6 24.01 20.21 19.30
C SER A 6 25.48 19.78 19.50
N ARG A 7 25.72 18.51 19.88
CA ARG A 7 27.07 17.95 20.00
C ARG A 7 27.71 17.63 18.66
N MET A 8 26.94 17.15 17.69
CA MET A 8 27.45 16.82 16.36
C MET A 8 27.84 18.08 15.57
N TYR A 9 26.97 19.09 15.59
CA TYR A 9 27.25 20.41 15.03
C TYR A 9 28.53 21.03 15.65
N VAL A 10 28.61 21.06 16.98
CA VAL A 10 29.80 21.60 17.69
C VAL A 10 31.07 20.82 17.32
N ARG A 11 30.98 19.50 17.19
CA ARG A 11 32.13 18.67 16.78
C ARG A 11 32.58 18.95 15.35
N ILE A 12 31.66 18.97 14.37
CA ILE A 12 31.98 19.26 12.96
C ILE A 12 32.61 20.64 12.85
N TYR A 13 32.02 21.63 13.51
CA TYR A 13 32.52 22.99 13.47
C TYR A 13 33.85 23.13 14.20
N ALA A 14 34.03 22.48 15.34
CA ALA A 14 35.29 22.47 16.09
C ALA A 14 36.42 21.77 15.31
N THR A 15 36.14 20.65 14.62
CA THR A 15 37.14 19.99 13.76
C THR A 15 37.54 20.84 12.58
N LEU A 16 36.59 21.51 11.93
CA LEU A 16 36.83 22.42 10.81
C LEU A 16 37.71 23.60 11.25
N LEU A 17 37.38 24.22 12.39
CA LEU A 17 38.16 25.30 13.00
C LEU A 17 39.58 24.84 13.40
N ALA A 18 39.70 23.64 14.00
CA ALA A 18 40.99 23.07 14.38
C ALA A 18 41.85 22.76 13.16
N CYS A 19 41.30 22.24 12.07
CA CYS A 19 42.02 22.00 10.82
C CYS A 19 42.52 23.31 10.17
N ILE A 20 41.69 24.36 10.19
CA ILE A 20 42.08 25.68 9.65
C ILE A 20 43.20 26.28 10.50
N LEU A 21 43.05 26.23 11.83
CA LEU A 21 44.06 26.73 12.78
C LEU A 21 45.39 25.99 12.61
N LEU A 22 45.34 24.64 12.51
CA LEU A 22 46.50 23.81 12.27
C LEU A 22 47.21 24.15 10.95
N ALA A 23 46.46 24.35 9.90
CA ALA A 23 47.01 24.74 8.57
C ALA A 23 47.71 26.10 8.63
N VAL A 24 47.13 27.09 9.34
CA VAL A 24 47.72 28.42 9.53
C VAL A 24 49.00 28.32 10.37
N LEU A 25 49.00 27.55 11.47
CA LEU A 25 50.17 27.34 12.33
C LEU A 25 51.28 26.58 11.60
N MET A 26 50.94 25.57 10.82
CA MET A 26 51.90 24.79 10.03
C MET A 26 52.54 25.64 8.93
N PHE A 27 51.74 26.48 8.27
CA PHE A 27 52.26 27.42 7.29
C PHE A 27 53.22 28.42 7.94
N GLY A 28 52.85 28.99 9.10
CA GLY A 28 53.71 29.89 9.87
C GLY A 28 55.03 29.23 10.30
N TYR A 29 54.94 27.98 10.77
CA TYR A 29 56.11 27.19 11.20
C TYR A 29 57.05 26.88 10.03
N ILE A 30 56.52 26.39 8.88
CA ILE A 30 57.31 26.10 7.70
C ILE A 30 57.97 27.36 7.17
N HIS A 31 57.26 28.46 7.14
CA HIS A 31 57.79 29.73 6.66
C HIS A 31 58.88 30.31 7.59
N PHE A 32 58.73 30.12 8.92
CA PHE A 32 59.70 30.55 9.89
C PHE A 32 61.01 29.74 9.86
N TRP A 33 60.94 28.41 9.64
CA TRP A 33 62.13 27.52 9.67
C TRP A 33 62.78 27.32 8.32
N PHE A 34 62.07 27.34 7.22
CA PHE A 34 62.58 27.01 5.89
C PHE A 34 62.69 28.21 4.94
N ALA A 35 62.22 29.38 5.33
CA ALA A 35 62.45 30.61 4.50
C ALA A 35 63.90 31.05 4.69
N PRO A 36 64.66 31.20 3.59
CA PRO A 36 66.05 31.68 3.66
C PRO A 36 66.11 33.11 4.23
N PRO A 37 67.05 33.40 5.17
CA PRO A 37 67.03 34.63 5.98
C PRO A 37 67.30 35.93 5.20
N ARG A 38 67.33 35.90 3.86
CA ARG A 38 67.81 37.03 3.06
C ARG A 38 66.78 37.85 2.29
N HIS A 39 65.45 37.50 2.24
CA HIS A 39 64.56 38.19 1.27
C HIS A 39 63.17 38.59 1.78
N MET A 40 62.78 38.37 3.02
CA MET A 40 61.51 38.94 3.47
C MET A 40 61.69 39.72 4.78
N PRO A 41 61.28 40.99 4.81
CA PRO A 41 61.25 41.74 6.05
C PRO A 41 60.23 41.12 7.02
N ARG A 42 60.57 41.12 8.29
CA ARG A 42 59.74 40.51 9.39
C ARG A 42 58.29 40.98 9.37
N ASN A 43 58.04 42.17 8.82
CA ASN A 43 56.71 42.74 8.62
C ASN A 43 55.89 42.04 7.53
N ALA A 44 56.52 41.45 6.50
CA ALA A 44 55.82 40.76 5.42
C ALA A 44 55.30 39.37 5.84
N THR A 45 56.08 38.65 6.69
CA THR A 45 55.61 37.36 7.25
C THR A 45 54.42 37.53 8.18
N MET A 46 54.45 38.59 8.98
CA MET A 46 53.36 38.94 9.91
C MET A 46 52.09 39.34 9.12
N ALA A 47 52.23 40.09 8.00
CA ALA A 47 51.13 40.45 7.14
C ALA A 47 50.48 39.24 6.44
N VAL A 48 51.25 38.28 5.96
CA VAL A 48 50.76 37.06 5.32
C VAL A 48 50.05 36.17 6.34
N THR A 49 50.58 36.02 7.56
CA THR A 49 49.86 35.23 8.61
C THR A 49 48.56 35.88 9.05
N LEU A 50 48.50 37.19 9.16
CA LEU A 50 47.28 37.91 9.47
C LEU A 50 46.25 37.81 8.32
N LEU A 51 46.67 37.86 7.07
CA LEU A 51 45.81 37.68 5.90
C LEU A 51 45.24 36.26 5.88
N LEU A 52 46.01 35.22 6.10
CA LEU A 52 45.56 33.84 6.19
C LEU A 52 44.57 33.63 7.34
N LEU A 53 44.83 34.24 8.50
CA LEU A 53 43.93 34.18 9.64
C LEU A 53 42.59 34.85 9.29
N MET A 54 42.62 36.00 8.63
CA MET A 54 41.42 36.71 8.20
C MET A 54 40.60 35.88 7.20
N ILE A 55 41.25 35.27 6.21
CA ILE A 55 40.59 34.36 5.26
C ILE A 55 39.97 33.17 5.99
N ALA A 56 40.67 32.56 6.93
CA ALA A 56 40.17 31.47 7.74
C ALA A 56 38.89 31.85 8.53
N ILE A 57 38.88 33.05 9.12
CA ILE A 57 37.70 33.57 9.86
C ILE A 57 36.53 33.79 8.91
N VAL A 58 36.76 34.33 7.72
CA VAL A 58 35.72 34.58 6.70
C VAL A 58 35.11 33.25 6.23
N ILE A 59 35.95 32.23 5.95
CA ILE A 59 35.48 30.91 5.55
C ILE A 59 34.67 30.26 6.68
N ALA A 60 35.16 30.32 7.93
CA ALA A 60 34.47 29.79 9.08
C ALA A 60 33.12 30.49 9.31
N ALA A 61 33.09 31.80 9.24
CA ALA A 61 31.84 32.59 9.38
C ALA A 61 30.83 32.27 8.26
N GLY A 62 31.28 32.10 7.03
CA GLY A 62 30.43 31.73 5.89
C GLY A 62 29.91 30.29 5.96
N ALA A 63 30.71 29.33 6.43
CA ALA A 63 30.30 27.94 6.60
C ALA A 63 29.30 27.72 7.76
N TYR A 64 29.36 28.55 8.80
CA TYR A 64 28.52 28.43 9.99
C TYR A 64 27.00 28.34 9.73
N PRO A 65 26.38 29.27 8.97
CA PRO A 65 24.96 29.23 8.72
C PRO A 65 24.54 27.99 7.89
N VAL A 66 25.38 27.55 6.97
CA VAL A 66 25.11 26.38 6.11
C VAL A 66 25.12 25.10 6.95
N VAL A 67 26.18 24.86 7.73
CA VAL A 67 26.28 23.69 8.60
C VAL A 67 25.14 23.68 9.63
N ARG A 68 24.83 24.83 10.24
CA ARG A 68 23.72 24.96 11.19
C ARG A 68 22.37 24.64 10.57
N ARG A 69 22.14 25.07 9.33
CA ARG A 69 20.89 24.81 8.61
C ARG A 69 20.72 23.31 8.31
N ILE A 70 21.76 22.65 7.79
CA ILE A 70 21.74 21.23 7.47
C ILE A 70 21.54 20.39 8.75
N THR A 71 22.30 20.69 9.81
CA THR A 71 22.19 19.93 11.06
C THR A 71 20.79 20.05 11.69
N ARG A 72 20.21 21.24 11.69
CA ARG A 72 18.82 21.43 12.20
C ARG A 72 17.80 20.62 11.42
N ARG A 73 17.92 20.55 10.09
CA ARG A 73 17.04 19.74 9.26
C ARG A 73 17.18 18.24 9.55
N LEU A 74 18.41 17.77 9.73
CA LEU A 74 18.67 16.38 10.13
C LEU A 74 18.12 16.06 11.53
N GLU A 75 18.21 16.99 12.48
CA GLU A 75 17.61 16.86 13.81
C GLU A 75 16.08 16.75 13.74
N GLN A 76 15.44 17.56 12.89
CA GLN A 76 14.00 17.50 12.65
C GLN A 76 13.59 16.15 12.03
N LEU A 77 14.31 15.69 10.99
CA LEU A 77 14.11 14.39 10.39
C LEU A 77 14.21 13.28 11.45
N GLN A 78 15.26 13.27 12.23
CA GLN A 78 15.48 12.30 13.30
C GLN A 78 14.34 12.32 14.32
N GLY A 79 13.88 13.51 14.72
CA GLY A 79 12.75 13.68 15.65
C GLY A 79 11.46 13.09 15.11
N SER A 80 11.15 13.35 13.84
CA SER A 80 9.95 12.81 13.16
C SER A 80 10.03 11.29 12.98
N VAL A 81 11.19 10.75 12.59
CA VAL A 81 11.41 9.30 12.51
C VAL A 81 11.25 8.62 13.87
N GLN A 82 11.75 9.24 14.95
CA GLN A 82 11.57 8.72 16.30
C GLN A 82 10.12 8.80 16.79
N ALA A 83 9.38 9.87 16.46
CA ALA A 83 7.96 10.00 16.77
C ALA A 83 7.17 8.90 16.05
N TRP A 84 7.45 8.70 14.77
CA TRP A 84 6.86 7.66 13.94
C TRP A 84 7.15 6.25 14.49
N GLY A 85 8.40 5.95 14.89
CA GLY A 85 8.77 4.68 15.52
C GLY A 85 8.13 4.43 16.89
N ARG A 86 7.58 5.46 17.54
CA ARG A 86 6.79 5.35 18.78
C ARG A 86 5.29 5.19 18.54
N GLY A 87 4.86 5.09 17.27
CA GLY A 87 3.48 4.87 16.89
C GLY A 87 2.72 6.11 16.44
N ASP A 88 3.35 7.30 16.40
CA ASP A 88 2.77 8.50 15.79
C ASP A 88 2.94 8.42 14.28
N LEU A 89 2.07 7.64 13.62
CA LEU A 89 2.10 7.42 12.17
C LEU A 89 1.75 8.69 11.37
N ALA A 90 1.15 9.71 12.00
CA ALA A 90 0.86 11.00 11.38
C ALA A 90 2.09 11.93 11.35
N ALA A 91 3.17 11.60 12.04
CA ALA A 91 4.39 12.40 12.04
C ALA A 91 4.96 12.54 10.62
N ARG A 92 5.23 13.78 10.21
CA ARG A 92 5.81 14.11 8.90
C ARG A 92 7.01 15.03 9.08
N VAL A 93 7.88 15.06 8.06
CA VAL A 93 9.06 15.91 7.97
C VAL A 93 8.80 17.05 7.01
N ASP A 94 9.29 18.26 7.33
CA ASP A 94 9.25 19.36 6.37
C ASP A 94 10.22 19.12 5.21
N ALA A 95 9.66 18.80 4.03
CA ALA A 95 10.40 18.46 2.80
C ALA A 95 10.72 19.69 1.93
N LYS A 96 10.70 20.92 2.49
CA LYS A 96 10.99 22.14 1.74
C LYS A 96 12.44 22.20 1.30
N GLY A 97 12.66 22.43 0.01
CA GLY A 97 13.98 22.59 -0.61
C GLY A 97 14.14 21.70 -1.83
N SER A 98 15.32 21.78 -2.46
CA SER A 98 15.70 20.98 -3.64
C SER A 98 17.01 20.20 -3.40
N ASP A 99 17.43 20.08 -2.13
CA ASP A 99 18.65 19.38 -1.72
C ASP A 99 18.35 17.89 -1.40
N GLU A 100 19.40 17.11 -1.21
CA GLU A 100 19.30 15.68 -0.91
C GLU A 100 18.54 15.41 0.41
N VAL A 101 18.58 16.37 1.34
CA VAL A 101 17.83 16.26 2.60
C VAL A 101 16.33 16.42 2.36
N ALA A 102 15.93 17.30 1.43
CA ALA A 102 14.53 17.46 1.05
C ALA A 102 14.01 16.21 0.30
N GLN A 103 14.81 15.59 -0.57
CA GLN A 103 14.47 14.35 -1.24
C GLN A 103 14.29 13.20 -0.24
N LEU A 104 15.19 13.09 0.73
CA LEU A 104 15.08 12.08 1.79
C LEU A 104 13.83 12.30 2.65
N ALA A 105 13.51 13.54 2.99
CA ALA A 105 12.31 13.90 3.73
C ALA A 105 11.03 13.55 2.94
N ALA A 106 11.00 13.79 1.63
CA ALA A 106 9.90 13.42 0.76
C ALA A 106 9.71 11.89 0.71
N SER A 107 10.79 11.13 0.46
CA SER A 107 10.75 9.66 0.44
C SER A 107 10.29 9.06 1.78
N PHE A 108 10.71 9.67 2.91
CA PHE A 108 10.21 9.29 4.22
C PHE A 108 8.70 9.56 4.36
N ASN A 109 8.24 10.74 3.96
CA ASN A 109 6.81 11.10 4.04
C ASN A 109 5.93 10.18 3.19
N ASP A 110 6.39 9.80 1.98
CA ASP A 110 5.69 8.85 1.11
C ASP A 110 5.61 7.46 1.75
N SER A 111 6.71 6.98 2.34
CA SER A 111 6.73 5.70 3.04
C SER A 111 5.84 5.71 4.28
N ALA A 112 5.89 6.80 5.06
CA ALA A 112 5.06 6.99 6.24
C ALA A 112 3.56 7.03 5.88
N ALA A 113 3.19 7.72 4.79
CA ALA A 113 1.81 7.78 4.30
C ALA A 113 1.29 6.40 3.88
N ARG A 114 2.11 5.60 3.18
CA ARG A 114 1.75 4.22 2.80
C ARG A 114 1.51 3.34 4.02
N ILE A 115 2.37 3.40 5.03
CA ILE A 115 2.24 2.58 6.22
C ILE A 115 1.05 3.03 7.08
N GLU A 116 0.81 4.33 7.21
CA GLU A 116 -0.37 4.87 7.90
C GLU A 116 -1.66 4.36 7.23
N ALA A 117 -1.75 4.43 5.90
CA ALA A 117 -2.88 3.92 5.13
C ALA A 117 -3.08 2.41 5.32
N LEU A 118 -2.00 1.61 5.32
CA LEU A 118 -2.06 0.17 5.57
C LEU A 118 -2.56 -0.17 6.98
N VAL A 119 -2.05 0.52 8.00
CA VAL A 119 -2.47 0.32 9.39
C VAL A 119 -3.94 0.70 9.59
N GLU A 120 -4.40 1.78 8.97
CA GLU A 120 -5.79 2.22 9.07
C GLU A 120 -6.73 1.25 8.32
N ALA A 121 -6.33 0.78 7.14
CA ALA A 121 -7.07 -0.25 6.42
C ALA A 121 -7.17 -1.55 7.24
N GLN A 122 -6.07 -1.98 7.86
CA GLN A 122 -6.05 -3.16 8.72
C GLN A 122 -6.95 -3.02 9.95
N LYS A 123 -6.94 -1.85 10.62
CA LYS A 123 -7.84 -1.57 11.75
C LYS A 123 -9.31 -1.61 11.33
N SER A 124 -9.61 -0.96 10.21
CA SER A 124 -10.96 -0.94 9.65
C SER A 124 -11.45 -2.36 9.30
N LEU A 125 -10.60 -3.16 8.66
CA LEU A 125 -10.88 -4.56 8.34
C LEU A 125 -11.16 -5.39 9.58
N LEU A 126 -10.33 -5.29 10.63
CA LEU A 126 -10.53 -6.02 11.89
C LEU A 126 -11.78 -5.57 12.64
N ALA A 127 -12.07 -4.26 12.66
CA ALA A 127 -13.28 -3.72 13.30
C ALA A 127 -14.54 -4.25 12.60
N ASN A 128 -14.58 -4.17 11.28
CA ASN A 128 -15.71 -4.63 10.48
C ASN A 128 -15.88 -6.16 10.55
N ALA A 129 -14.77 -6.92 10.45
CA ALA A 129 -14.79 -8.37 10.63
C ALA A 129 -15.37 -8.76 12.00
N SER A 130 -15.01 -8.04 13.07
CA SER A 130 -15.54 -8.29 14.40
C SER A 130 -17.06 -8.08 14.50
N HIS A 131 -17.60 -7.09 13.78
CA HIS A 131 -19.04 -6.86 13.71
C HIS A 131 -19.75 -7.96 12.91
N GLU A 132 -19.20 -8.34 11.75
CA GLU A 132 -19.78 -9.34 10.86
C GLU A 132 -19.71 -10.78 11.44
N LEU A 133 -18.69 -11.08 12.25
CA LEU A 133 -18.59 -12.36 12.96
C LEU A 133 -19.57 -12.47 14.14
N ARG A 134 -19.97 -11.35 14.75
CA ARG A 134 -20.91 -11.37 15.88
C ARG A 134 -22.29 -11.88 15.51
N SER A 135 -22.80 -11.54 14.31
CA SER A 135 -24.12 -11.94 13.85
C SER A 135 -24.27 -13.47 13.69
N PRO A 136 -23.42 -14.20 12.91
CA PRO A 136 -23.49 -15.65 12.80
C PRO A 136 -23.24 -16.35 14.13
N LEU A 137 -22.31 -15.84 14.97
CA LEU A 137 -22.09 -16.37 16.31
C LEU A 137 -23.35 -16.30 17.19
N ALA A 138 -24.09 -15.18 17.14
CA ALA A 138 -25.33 -15.04 17.87
C ALA A 138 -26.40 -16.05 17.39
N ARG A 139 -26.49 -16.27 16.06
CA ARG A 139 -27.40 -17.28 15.48
C ARG A 139 -27.00 -18.70 15.87
N ILE A 140 -25.70 -19.03 15.86
CA ILE A 140 -25.20 -20.33 16.31
C ILE A 140 -25.55 -20.56 17.80
N ARG A 141 -25.29 -19.55 18.63
CA ARG A 141 -25.60 -19.64 20.07
C ARG A 141 -27.08 -19.89 20.31
N MET A 142 -27.97 -19.16 19.64
CA MET A 142 -29.42 -19.36 19.72
C MET A 142 -29.82 -20.75 19.22
N ALA A 143 -29.24 -21.22 18.10
CA ALA A 143 -29.51 -22.56 17.57
C ALA A 143 -29.06 -23.66 18.55
N VAL A 144 -27.91 -23.50 19.20
CA VAL A 144 -27.41 -24.43 20.22
C VAL A 144 -28.32 -24.46 21.46
N GLU A 145 -28.82 -23.30 21.92
CA GLU A 145 -29.78 -23.21 23.03
C GLU A 145 -31.10 -23.93 22.68
N LEU A 146 -31.62 -23.78 21.47
CA LEU A 146 -32.82 -24.46 21.00
C LEU A 146 -32.64 -25.97 20.80
N LEU A 147 -31.43 -26.44 20.54
CA LEU A 147 -31.09 -27.87 20.43
C LEU A 147 -31.21 -28.61 21.78
N GLN A 148 -31.13 -27.92 22.92
CA GLN A 148 -31.28 -28.53 24.25
C GLN A 148 -32.71 -28.99 24.53
N ASP A 149 -33.71 -28.36 23.87
CA ASP A 149 -35.14 -28.70 24.06
C ASP A 149 -35.73 -29.62 22.99
N SER A 150 -35.19 -29.62 21.75
CA SER A 150 -35.70 -30.49 20.67
C SER A 150 -34.74 -30.52 19.48
N ALA A 151 -34.15 -31.67 19.20
CA ALA A 151 -33.25 -31.86 18.06
C ALA A 151 -33.98 -31.88 16.69
N SER A 152 -34.57 -30.78 16.27
CA SER A 152 -35.21 -30.66 14.94
C SER A 152 -34.15 -30.72 13.81
N PRO A 153 -34.39 -31.47 12.72
CA PRO A 153 -33.50 -31.47 11.54
C PRO A 153 -33.27 -30.09 10.95
N SER A 154 -34.26 -29.19 11.02
CA SER A 154 -34.16 -27.81 10.51
C SER A 154 -33.13 -26.97 11.28
N ILE A 155 -33.05 -27.11 12.60
CA ILE A 155 -32.09 -26.40 13.46
C ILE A 155 -30.65 -26.86 13.16
N ARG A 156 -30.46 -28.18 12.96
CA ARG A 156 -29.13 -28.72 12.57
C ARG A 156 -28.68 -28.17 11.22
N GLN A 157 -29.60 -28.09 10.27
CA GLN A 157 -29.29 -27.56 8.94
C GLN A 157 -28.96 -26.04 8.98
N GLU A 158 -29.67 -25.29 9.79
CA GLU A 158 -29.40 -23.87 10.02
C GLU A 158 -28.04 -23.66 10.71
N LEU A 159 -27.72 -24.46 11.71
CA LEU A 159 -26.42 -24.44 12.38
C LEU A 159 -25.27 -24.74 11.40
N ALA A 160 -25.41 -25.80 10.60
CA ALA A 160 -24.42 -26.14 9.59
C ALA A 160 -24.21 -25.00 8.57
N ARG A 161 -25.27 -24.33 8.16
CA ARG A 161 -25.21 -23.18 7.25
C ARG A 161 -24.50 -21.99 7.89
N ASN A 162 -24.82 -21.67 9.15
CA ASN A 162 -24.17 -20.58 9.88
C ASN A 162 -22.69 -20.83 10.13
N ILE A 163 -22.28 -22.08 10.38
CA ILE A 163 -20.87 -22.47 10.52
C ILE A 163 -20.14 -22.31 9.18
N ALA A 164 -20.73 -22.77 8.06
CA ALA A 164 -20.13 -22.63 6.74
C ALA A 164 -19.97 -21.14 6.33
N GLU A 165 -20.94 -20.29 6.70
CA GLU A 165 -20.87 -18.85 6.48
C GLU A 165 -19.72 -18.21 7.28
N LEU A 166 -19.49 -18.67 8.52
CA LEU A 166 -18.39 -18.23 9.38
C LEU A 166 -17.03 -18.64 8.81
N ASP A 167 -16.88 -19.89 8.38
CA ASP A 167 -15.65 -20.41 7.79
C ASP A 167 -15.29 -19.61 6.52
N GLN A 168 -16.28 -19.34 5.66
CA GLN A 168 -16.09 -18.52 4.46
C GLN A 168 -15.62 -17.10 4.81
N LEU A 169 -16.23 -16.48 5.83
CA LEU A 169 -15.84 -15.17 6.34
C LEU A 169 -14.39 -15.10 6.81
N ILE A 170 -14.00 -16.10 7.60
CA ILE A 170 -12.64 -16.21 8.11
C ILE A 170 -11.65 -16.32 6.95
N ASP A 171 -11.93 -17.16 5.96
CA ASP A 171 -11.10 -17.34 4.78
C ASP A 171 -11.00 -16.06 3.94
N GLU A 172 -12.10 -15.32 3.78
CA GLU A 172 -12.10 -14.05 3.05
C GLU A 172 -11.28 -12.95 3.76
N VAL A 173 -11.42 -12.84 5.09
CA VAL A 173 -10.65 -11.89 5.91
C VAL A 173 -9.16 -12.23 5.89
N LEU A 174 -8.80 -13.52 6.05
CA LEU A 174 -7.41 -13.97 6.00
C LEU A 174 -6.79 -13.75 4.62
N LEU A 175 -7.54 -14.01 3.55
CA LEU A 175 -7.07 -13.78 2.19
C LEU A 175 -6.86 -12.26 1.92
N ALA A 176 -7.82 -11.42 2.30
CA ALA A 176 -7.69 -9.96 2.18
C ALA A 176 -6.45 -9.45 2.92
N SER A 177 -6.26 -9.90 4.17
CA SER A 177 -5.08 -9.52 4.98
C SER A 177 -3.75 -9.96 4.35
N ARG A 178 -3.70 -11.14 3.72
CA ARG A 178 -2.49 -11.64 3.02
C ARG A 178 -2.21 -10.88 1.74
N LEU A 179 -3.24 -10.52 0.98
CA LEU A 179 -3.08 -9.78 -0.27
C LEU A 179 -2.55 -8.36 -0.04
N ASP A 180 -2.93 -7.72 1.09
CA ASP A 180 -2.43 -6.40 1.48
C ASP A 180 -0.99 -6.43 2.03
N ALA A 181 -0.57 -7.54 2.68
CA ALA A 181 0.69 -7.64 3.41
C ALA A 181 1.90 -8.07 2.55
N VAL A 182 1.67 -8.75 1.42
CA VAL A 182 2.76 -9.33 0.61
C VAL A 182 2.98 -8.51 -0.66
N PRO A 183 4.14 -7.84 -0.82
CA PRO A 183 4.56 -7.26 -2.10
C PRO A 183 4.59 -8.33 -3.20
N GLN A 184 4.54 -7.92 -4.47
CA GLN A 184 4.51 -8.79 -5.65
C GLN A 184 5.71 -9.76 -5.80
N ASP A 185 6.70 -9.71 -4.90
CA ASP A 185 8.00 -10.41 -5.03
C ASP A 185 7.99 -11.90 -4.65
N GLY A 186 6.82 -12.51 -4.40
CA GLY A 186 6.74 -13.84 -3.73
C GLY A 186 6.77 -15.08 -4.62
N ALA A 187 6.39 -15.03 -5.88
CA ALA A 187 6.53 -16.14 -6.85
C ALA A 187 6.53 -15.57 -8.27
N ALA A 188 7.36 -16.11 -9.15
CA ALA A 188 7.32 -15.74 -10.56
C ALA A 188 5.91 -16.05 -11.11
N PRO A 189 5.25 -15.09 -11.77
CA PRO A 189 3.91 -15.33 -12.31
C PRO A 189 3.96 -16.44 -13.34
N GLU A 190 3.18 -17.50 -13.12
CA GLU A 190 3.06 -18.64 -14.02
C GLU A 190 2.09 -18.34 -15.16
N GLU A 191 2.25 -19.04 -16.28
CA GLU A 191 1.26 -19.02 -17.36
C GLU A 191 0.06 -19.87 -16.96
N VAL A 192 -1.11 -19.24 -16.90
CA VAL A 192 -2.37 -19.85 -16.46
C VAL A 192 -3.36 -19.89 -17.61
N ASP A 193 -3.93 -21.06 -17.87
CA ASP A 193 -5.09 -21.21 -18.76
C ASP A 193 -6.32 -20.55 -18.16
N PHE A 194 -6.46 -19.25 -18.43
CA PHE A 194 -7.55 -18.46 -17.89
C PHE A 194 -8.90 -18.84 -18.52
N THR A 195 -8.90 -19.26 -19.79
CA THR A 195 -10.12 -19.78 -20.46
C THR A 195 -10.64 -21.02 -19.76
N GLY A 196 -9.75 -21.97 -19.42
CA GLY A 196 -10.12 -23.16 -18.66
C GLY A 196 -10.71 -22.84 -17.30
N ILE A 197 -10.10 -21.90 -16.55
CA ILE A 197 -10.62 -21.47 -15.24
C ILE A 197 -12.02 -20.87 -15.37
N VAL A 198 -12.22 -19.95 -16.32
CA VAL A 198 -13.54 -19.30 -16.51
C VAL A 198 -14.58 -20.34 -16.91
N ALA A 199 -14.27 -21.26 -17.84
CA ALA A 199 -15.18 -22.30 -18.29
C ALA A 199 -15.59 -23.25 -17.14
N GLU A 200 -14.64 -23.68 -16.30
CA GLU A 200 -14.93 -24.53 -15.14
C GLU A 200 -15.88 -23.83 -14.13
N GLU A 201 -15.63 -22.55 -13.81
CA GLU A 201 -16.46 -21.82 -12.84
C GLU A 201 -17.84 -21.47 -13.44
N CYS A 202 -17.92 -21.20 -14.76
CA CYS A 202 -19.19 -21.03 -15.46
C CYS A 202 -20.04 -22.32 -15.43
N ALA A 203 -19.42 -23.46 -15.76
CA ALA A 203 -20.10 -24.74 -15.73
C ALA A 203 -20.63 -25.11 -14.33
N ARG A 204 -19.91 -24.73 -13.28
CA ARG A 204 -20.30 -24.96 -11.88
C ARG A 204 -21.57 -24.18 -11.48
N LEU A 205 -21.77 -22.99 -12.04
CA LEU A 205 -22.88 -22.09 -11.71
C LEU A 205 -23.94 -22.00 -12.81
N ASP A 206 -23.85 -22.85 -13.83
CA ASP A 206 -24.76 -22.88 -14.99
C ASP A 206 -24.85 -21.49 -15.66
N ALA A 207 -23.69 -20.85 -15.88
CA ALA A 207 -23.56 -19.56 -16.54
C ALA A 207 -23.12 -19.74 -18.00
N ALA A 208 -23.68 -18.95 -18.91
CA ALA A 208 -23.34 -18.98 -20.32
C ALA A 208 -21.98 -18.28 -20.55
N LEU A 209 -21.01 -18.99 -21.11
CA LEU A 209 -19.70 -18.44 -21.50
C LEU A 209 -19.67 -18.23 -23.02
N ASP A 210 -19.34 -17.01 -23.43
CA ASP A 210 -19.07 -16.67 -24.82
C ASP A 210 -17.61 -16.25 -24.99
N GLY A 211 -16.95 -16.73 -26.06
CA GLY A 211 -15.60 -16.39 -26.40
C GLY A 211 -14.51 -17.21 -25.70
N GLY A 212 -13.31 -16.67 -25.70
CA GLY A 212 -12.09 -17.23 -25.09
C GLY A 212 -10.91 -16.29 -25.34
N ALA A 213 -9.97 -16.22 -24.40
CA ALA A 213 -8.87 -15.26 -24.46
C ALA A 213 -7.49 -15.86 -24.25
N GLY A 214 -7.36 -17.15 -23.94
CA GLY A 214 -6.08 -17.83 -23.80
C GLY A 214 -5.43 -17.71 -22.44
N VAL A 215 -4.14 -17.40 -22.42
CA VAL A 215 -3.25 -17.51 -21.26
C VAL A 215 -3.05 -16.15 -20.61
N VAL A 216 -3.09 -16.13 -19.28
CA VAL A 216 -2.77 -14.96 -18.43
C VAL A 216 -1.63 -15.34 -17.49
N ARG A 217 -0.71 -14.41 -17.20
CA ARG A 217 0.33 -14.64 -16.18
C ARG A 217 -0.18 -14.29 -14.81
N GLY A 218 -0.11 -15.24 -13.87
CA GLY A 218 -0.61 -14.99 -12.53
C GLY A 218 -0.66 -16.21 -11.62
N ASP A 219 -1.42 -16.08 -10.55
CA ASP A 219 -1.74 -17.16 -9.61
C ASP A 219 -3.10 -17.76 -9.95
N ALA A 220 -3.12 -19.03 -10.39
CA ALA A 220 -4.33 -19.73 -10.79
C ALA A 220 -5.40 -19.79 -9.68
N THR A 221 -4.98 -19.91 -8.41
CA THR A 221 -5.88 -19.98 -7.26
C THR A 221 -6.58 -18.64 -7.03
N LEU A 222 -5.84 -17.55 -7.11
CA LEU A 222 -6.38 -16.21 -6.99
C LEU A 222 -7.29 -15.85 -8.15
N LEU A 223 -6.89 -16.15 -9.40
CA LEU A 223 -7.70 -15.93 -10.58
C LEU A 223 -9.02 -16.71 -10.52
N ARG A 224 -8.99 -17.98 -10.12
CA ARG A 224 -10.19 -18.79 -9.87
C ARG A 224 -11.10 -18.18 -8.82
N ARG A 225 -10.55 -17.69 -7.72
CA ARG A 225 -11.31 -17.01 -6.65
C ARG A 225 -11.97 -15.73 -7.14
N MET A 226 -11.27 -14.96 -7.95
CA MET A 226 -11.80 -13.74 -8.59
C MET A 226 -13.01 -14.04 -9.47
N VAL A 227 -12.90 -15.01 -10.39
CA VAL A 227 -13.99 -15.42 -11.28
C VAL A 227 -15.17 -15.91 -10.48
N ARG A 228 -14.95 -16.76 -9.48
CA ARG A 228 -16.01 -17.27 -8.60
C ARG A 228 -16.75 -16.16 -7.88
N ASN A 229 -16.04 -15.19 -7.30
CA ASN A 229 -16.66 -14.07 -6.58
C ASN A 229 -17.54 -13.22 -7.52
N LEU A 230 -17.11 -13.00 -8.77
CA LEU A 230 -17.91 -12.28 -9.76
C LEU A 230 -19.18 -13.04 -10.14
N LEU A 231 -19.06 -14.34 -10.41
CA LEU A 231 -20.20 -15.19 -10.78
C LEU A 231 -21.21 -15.35 -9.64
N GLU A 232 -20.73 -15.59 -8.41
CA GLU A 232 -21.58 -15.66 -7.21
C GLU A 232 -22.32 -14.35 -6.96
N ASN A 233 -21.63 -13.22 -7.18
CA ASN A 233 -22.23 -11.89 -7.07
C ASN A 233 -23.33 -11.70 -8.14
N ALA A 234 -23.05 -12.03 -9.40
CA ALA A 234 -24.00 -11.92 -10.49
C ALA A 234 -25.25 -12.81 -10.27
N ARG A 235 -25.06 -14.06 -9.81
CA ARG A 235 -26.17 -14.96 -9.50
C ARG A 235 -27.02 -14.48 -8.32
N ARG A 236 -26.37 -13.93 -7.29
CA ARG A 236 -27.06 -13.43 -6.09
C ARG A 236 -27.94 -12.21 -6.39
N HIS A 237 -27.48 -11.31 -7.24
CA HIS A 237 -28.15 -10.06 -7.55
C HIS A 237 -28.99 -10.11 -8.83
N GLY A 238 -28.65 -11.00 -9.76
CA GLY A 238 -29.39 -11.24 -11.00
C GLY A 238 -30.66 -12.09 -10.84
N GLY A 239 -30.84 -12.72 -9.69
CA GLY A 239 -32.00 -13.60 -9.42
C GLY A 239 -31.98 -14.87 -10.27
N GLU A 240 -33.14 -15.25 -10.84
CA GLU A 240 -33.26 -16.43 -11.71
C GLU A 240 -32.82 -16.16 -13.16
N ALA A 241 -32.45 -14.91 -13.50
CA ALA A 241 -31.99 -14.57 -14.84
C ALA A 241 -30.61 -15.16 -15.13
N GLU A 242 -30.40 -15.55 -16.38
CA GLU A 242 -29.15 -16.11 -16.86
C GLU A 242 -27.99 -15.09 -16.71
N VAL A 243 -26.89 -15.53 -16.08
CA VAL A 243 -25.65 -14.76 -15.99
C VAL A 243 -24.88 -14.94 -17.29
N SER A 244 -24.56 -13.83 -17.96
CA SER A 244 -23.76 -13.88 -19.20
C SER A 244 -22.30 -13.54 -18.90
N VAL A 245 -21.40 -14.36 -19.43
CA VAL A 245 -19.96 -14.19 -19.29
C VAL A 245 -19.35 -14.07 -20.68
N MET A 246 -18.60 -13.01 -20.92
CA MET A 246 -17.85 -12.83 -22.16
C MET A 246 -16.36 -12.77 -21.84
N LEU A 247 -15.57 -13.59 -22.55
CA LEU A 247 -14.12 -13.60 -22.44
C LEU A 247 -13.51 -13.29 -23.80
N ALA A 248 -12.74 -12.20 -23.90
CA ALA A 248 -12.16 -11.75 -25.16
C ALA A 248 -10.72 -11.31 -24.99
N GLY A 249 -9.90 -11.51 -26.05
CA GLY A 249 -8.62 -10.85 -26.17
C GLY A 249 -8.81 -9.36 -26.42
N ALA A 250 -8.11 -8.51 -25.65
CA ALA A 250 -8.09 -7.05 -25.83
C ALA A 250 -6.71 -6.60 -26.32
N ALA A 251 -6.62 -5.37 -26.87
CA ALA A 251 -5.33 -4.80 -27.25
C ALA A 251 -4.44 -4.64 -26.00
N GLY A 252 -3.53 -5.60 -25.81
CA GLY A 252 -2.60 -5.63 -24.66
C GLY A 252 -3.01 -6.54 -23.48
N GLY A 253 -4.08 -7.33 -23.60
CA GLY A 253 -4.49 -8.21 -22.51
C GLY A 253 -5.71 -9.06 -22.75
N THR A 254 -6.30 -9.52 -21.66
CA THR A 254 -7.52 -10.32 -21.61
C THR A 254 -8.61 -9.53 -20.90
N MET A 255 -9.81 -9.52 -21.47
CA MET A 255 -10.99 -8.87 -20.92
C MET A 255 -12.04 -9.92 -20.54
N LEU A 256 -12.51 -9.88 -19.31
CA LEU A 256 -13.59 -10.71 -18.79
C LEU A 256 -14.75 -9.80 -18.38
N ASP A 257 -15.91 -9.98 -18.97
CA ASP A 257 -17.17 -9.34 -18.60
C ASP A 257 -18.09 -10.37 -17.94
N VAL A 258 -18.55 -10.08 -16.74
CA VAL A 258 -19.56 -10.86 -16.02
C VAL A 258 -20.78 -9.97 -15.79
N CYS A 259 -21.88 -10.25 -16.46
CA CYS A 259 -23.04 -9.39 -16.50
C CYS A 259 -24.28 -10.10 -15.92
N ASP A 260 -25.00 -9.39 -15.06
CA ASP A 260 -26.29 -9.80 -14.49
C ASP A 260 -27.45 -8.94 -15.02
N ARG A 261 -28.68 -9.40 -14.76
CA ARG A 261 -29.93 -8.67 -15.07
C ARG A 261 -30.65 -8.22 -13.80
N GLY A 262 -29.92 -7.97 -12.72
CA GLY A 262 -30.43 -7.50 -11.45
C GLY A 262 -30.88 -6.04 -11.48
N PRO A 263 -31.03 -5.42 -10.28
CA PRO A 263 -31.42 -4.01 -10.17
C PRO A 263 -30.36 -3.03 -10.65
N GLY A 264 -29.13 -3.52 -10.93
CA GLY A 264 -27.99 -2.69 -11.30
C GLY A 264 -27.36 -1.98 -10.12
N VAL A 265 -26.31 -1.18 -10.42
CA VAL A 265 -25.58 -0.39 -9.43
C VAL A 265 -25.67 1.10 -9.77
N PRO A 266 -26.19 1.94 -8.85
CA PRO A 266 -26.26 3.39 -9.06
C PRO A 266 -24.86 3.97 -9.37
N ALA A 267 -24.78 4.95 -10.26
CA ALA A 267 -23.52 5.53 -10.73
C ALA A 267 -22.61 6.02 -9.58
N ALA A 268 -23.20 6.62 -8.54
CA ALA A 268 -22.46 7.11 -7.36
C ALA A 268 -21.85 6.00 -6.50
N GLU A 269 -22.34 4.76 -6.63
CA GLU A 269 -21.91 3.63 -5.82
C GLU A 269 -20.97 2.68 -6.56
N ARG A 270 -20.82 2.79 -7.89
CA ARG A 270 -20.02 1.87 -8.72
C ARG A 270 -18.56 1.74 -8.30
N GLU A 271 -17.99 2.81 -7.80
CA GLU A 271 -16.62 2.79 -7.27
C GLU A 271 -16.58 2.27 -5.82
N ARG A 272 -17.62 2.56 -5.04
CA ARG A 272 -17.69 2.24 -3.61
C ARG A 272 -18.00 0.77 -3.35
N ILE A 273 -18.68 0.07 -4.25
CA ILE A 273 -18.97 -1.38 -4.10
C ILE A 273 -17.72 -2.27 -4.02
N PHE A 274 -16.57 -1.75 -4.43
CA PHE A 274 -15.27 -2.43 -4.29
C PHE A 274 -14.56 -2.13 -2.95
N GLN A 275 -15.16 -1.32 -2.07
CA GLN A 275 -14.63 -1.11 -0.72
C GLN A 275 -15.01 -2.31 0.17
N PRO A 276 -14.11 -2.74 1.06
CA PRO A 276 -14.42 -3.82 2.00
C PRO A 276 -15.67 -3.48 2.83
N PHE A 277 -16.55 -4.47 3.03
CA PHE A 277 -17.79 -4.38 3.81
C PHE A 277 -18.82 -3.36 3.30
N HIS A 278 -18.61 -2.81 2.11
CA HIS A 278 -19.59 -1.89 1.53
C HIS A 278 -20.78 -2.67 0.94
N ARG A 279 -22.00 -2.22 1.27
CA ARG A 279 -23.27 -2.79 0.78
C ARG A 279 -24.16 -1.66 0.31
N LEU A 280 -24.93 -1.92 -0.76
CA LEU A 280 -25.90 -0.95 -1.24
C LEU A 280 -27.04 -0.79 -0.22
N PRO A 281 -27.58 0.43 -0.02
CA PRO A 281 -28.74 0.67 0.83
C PRO A 281 -29.92 -0.20 0.39
N GLY A 282 -30.56 -0.91 1.33
CA GLY A 282 -31.71 -1.80 1.05
C GLY A 282 -31.34 -3.23 0.67
N ALA A 283 -30.06 -3.59 0.58
CA ALA A 283 -29.66 -4.99 0.42
C ALA A 283 -30.03 -5.80 1.67
N SER A 284 -30.82 -6.87 1.47
CA SER A 284 -31.33 -7.72 2.55
C SER A 284 -30.19 -8.40 3.31
N GLU A 285 -30.24 -8.39 4.65
CA GLU A 285 -29.33 -9.18 5.52
C GLU A 285 -29.43 -10.68 5.26
N LYS A 286 -30.56 -11.15 4.72
CA LYS A 286 -30.76 -12.56 4.35
C LYS A 286 -29.90 -13.04 3.18
N ALA A 287 -29.21 -12.14 2.48
CA ALA A 287 -28.42 -12.51 1.30
C ALA A 287 -27.02 -13.06 1.59
N GLY A 288 -26.61 -13.22 2.86
CA GLY A 288 -25.39 -13.97 3.24
C GLY A 288 -24.07 -13.42 2.67
N SER A 289 -23.98 -12.16 2.24
CA SER A 289 -22.72 -11.58 1.77
C SER A 289 -22.25 -10.46 2.68
N VAL A 290 -21.03 -10.56 3.12
CA VAL A 290 -20.36 -9.66 4.05
C VAL A 290 -19.81 -8.41 3.37
N GLY A 291 -19.88 -8.34 2.04
CA GLY A 291 -19.35 -7.21 1.28
C GLY A 291 -17.82 -7.29 1.08
N LEU A 292 -17.23 -8.47 1.21
CA LEU A 292 -15.79 -8.68 0.94
C LEU A 292 -15.51 -9.18 -0.47
N GLY A 293 -16.43 -9.89 -1.13
CA GLY A 293 -16.20 -10.53 -2.41
C GLY A 293 -15.67 -9.60 -3.51
N LEU A 294 -16.32 -8.44 -3.72
CA LEU A 294 -15.88 -7.47 -4.73
C LEU A 294 -14.60 -6.73 -4.35
N SER A 295 -14.34 -6.49 -3.07
CA SER A 295 -13.07 -5.92 -2.63
C SER A 295 -11.90 -6.89 -2.89
N LEU A 296 -12.09 -8.19 -2.67
CA LEU A 296 -11.15 -9.23 -3.04
C LEU A 296 -10.92 -9.30 -4.55
N VAL A 297 -11.97 -9.18 -5.36
CA VAL A 297 -11.83 -9.08 -6.82
C VAL A 297 -10.89 -7.94 -7.19
N ARG A 298 -11.10 -6.74 -6.66
CA ARG A 298 -10.24 -5.56 -6.92
C ARG A 298 -8.80 -5.80 -6.48
N GLN A 299 -8.56 -6.37 -5.30
CA GLN A 299 -7.22 -6.66 -4.80
C GLN A 299 -6.51 -7.70 -5.70
N ILE A 300 -7.21 -8.78 -6.09
CA ILE A 300 -6.65 -9.81 -6.97
C ILE A 300 -6.32 -9.21 -8.34
N VAL A 301 -7.23 -8.44 -8.93
CA VAL A 301 -7.01 -7.82 -10.24
C VAL A 301 -5.82 -6.87 -10.21
N ARG A 302 -5.72 -6.00 -9.18
CA ARG A 302 -4.58 -5.09 -9.00
C ARG A 302 -3.26 -5.83 -8.81
N ARG A 303 -3.27 -6.95 -8.07
CA ARG A 303 -2.09 -7.80 -7.89
C ARG A 303 -1.58 -8.39 -9.22
N HIS A 304 -2.48 -8.60 -10.17
CA HIS A 304 -2.17 -9.06 -11.52
C HIS A 304 -1.92 -7.91 -12.52
N GLY A 305 -1.81 -6.67 -12.05
CA GLY A 305 -1.55 -5.48 -12.89
C GLY A 305 -2.74 -5.08 -13.77
N GLY A 306 -3.94 -5.55 -13.42
CA GLY A 306 -5.17 -5.29 -14.15
C GLY A 306 -6.05 -4.22 -13.51
N GLU A 307 -7.22 -4.02 -14.10
CA GLU A 307 -8.24 -3.10 -13.65
C GLU A 307 -9.63 -3.76 -13.64
N VAL A 308 -10.49 -3.36 -12.68
CA VAL A 308 -11.89 -3.80 -12.60
C VAL A 308 -12.81 -2.60 -12.48
N GLU A 309 -13.88 -2.63 -13.26
CA GLU A 309 -14.91 -1.59 -13.28
C GLU A 309 -16.33 -2.19 -13.28
N CYS A 310 -17.30 -1.40 -12.79
CA CYS A 310 -18.69 -1.75 -12.82
C CYS A 310 -19.41 -0.88 -13.85
N LEU A 311 -19.97 -1.49 -14.87
CA LEU A 311 -20.68 -0.86 -15.97
C LEU A 311 -22.19 -1.15 -15.86
N PRO A 312 -23.06 -0.30 -16.42
CA PRO A 312 -24.47 -0.62 -16.55
C PRO A 312 -24.68 -1.73 -17.59
N ASN A 313 -25.64 -2.62 -17.36
CA ASN A 313 -26.05 -3.65 -18.31
C ASN A 313 -27.47 -3.36 -18.82
N GLY A 314 -27.60 -2.53 -19.84
CA GLY A 314 -28.90 -2.10 -20.38
C GLY A 314 -29.66 -1.20 -19.40
N GLU A 315 -31.02 -1.34 -19.36
CA GLU A 315 -31.87 -0.58 -18.45
C GLU A 315 -31.80 -1.13 -17.00
N HIS A 316 -31.57 -2.43 -16.86
CA HIS A 316 -31.51 -3.12 -15.58
C HIS A 316 -30.33 -4.11 -15.61
N GLY A 317 -29.51 -4.13 -14.52
CA GLY A 317 -28.38 -5.02 -14.36
C GLY A 317 -27.06 -4.31 -14.20
N ALA A 318 -26.04 -5.08 -13.82
CA ALA A 318 -24.67 -4.65 -13.71
C ALA A 318 -23.77 -5.56 -14.56
N CYS A 319 -22.67 -5.00 -15.07
CA CYS A 319 -21.64 -5.73 -15.77
C CYS A 319 -20.28 -5.41 -15.14
N PHE A 320 -19.62 -6.41 -14.62
CA PHE A 320 -18.30 -6.29 -14.04
C PHE A 320 -17.26 -6.63 -15.08
N ARG A 321 -16.50 -5.64 -15.51
CA ARG A 321 -15.41 -5.78 -16.48
C ARG A 321 -14.08 -5.86 -15.77
N VAL A 322 -13.36 -6.94 -16.03
CA VAL A 322 -11.97 -7.14 -15.59
C VAL A 322 -11.05 -7.11 -16.79
N THR A 323 -10.02 -6.30 -16.74
CA THR A 323 -8.96 -6.27 -17.76
C THR A 323 -7.66 -6.72 -17.11
N LEU A 324 -7.05 -7.77 -17.63
CA LEU A 324 -5.76 -8.29 -17.18
C LEU A 324 -4.72 -8.09 -18.30
N PRO A 325 -3.49 -7.67 -17.99
CA PRO A 325 -2.46 -7.52 -19.01
C PRO A 325 -2.08 -8.87 -19.62
N SER A 326 -1.80 -8.89 -20.93
CA SER A 326 -1.16 -10.05 -21.56
C SER A 326 0.24 -10.21 -20.99
N GLY A 327 0.71 -11.43 -20.80
CA GLY A 327 1.98 -11.79 -20.16
C GLY A 327 3.28 -11.31 -20.83
N GLY A 328 3.27 -10.15 -21.47
CA GLY A 328 4.41 -9.53 -22.11
C GLY A 328 4.73 -8.17 -21.48
N GLN A 329 5.87 -8.10 -20.81
CA GLN A 329 6.63 -6.98 -20.25
C GLN A 329 5.91 -6.04 -19.27
N PRO A 330 6.49 -5.81 -18.08
CA PRO A 330 6.10 -4.68 -17.24
C PRO A 330 6.45 -3.39 -18.00
N SER A 331 5.48 -2.51 -18.15
CA SER A 331 5.75 -1.12 -18.54
C SER A 331 6.67 -0.51 -17.49
N VAL A 332 7.86 -0.11 -17.95
CA VAL A 332 8.91 0.61 -17.23
C VAL A 332 8.39 1.95 -16.68
#